data_efe1a86a379b9417ddc2f486ea38113b
#
_entry.id   efe1a86a379b9417ddc2f486ea38113b
#
_cell.length_a   1.000
_cell.length_b   1.000
_cell.length_c   1.000
_cell.angle_alpha   90.00
_cell.angle_beta   90.00
_cell.angle_gamma   90.00
#
_symmetry.space_group_name_H-M   'P 1'
#
loop_
_entity.id
_entity.type
_entity.pdbx_description
1 polymer ?
#
loop_
_entity_poly.entity_id
_entity_poly.type
_entity_poly.pdbx_seq_one_letter_code
_entity_poly.pdbx_strand_id
1 'polypeptide(L)'
;MELRVLQYFLAVAREQNISAAAQSLHLSQPTLSTQLKALEEELGKQLLIRGSKGSRKITLTEEGMILRKRAEEILSLVHKAEEEITHSDETVVGEIAIGAGETDIVRYFAKVAKALQPRYPEIRYRISSGNAEYVLERLDKGLIDFGLLFGETDPQKYQSLALPAKDTWGVLMPEDSPLAKQETISPQDLWDKPLIVSHQKGDHHYLGRWLQREESELHIVATYNLVFNASLLVDEGLGYALCYDKLINTHGSNLCFRPLSPRLDAQGYIVWKKYQVFSKAANVFLQYLREILENETE
;
A
#
# COMPACT_ATOMS: atom_id res chain seq x y z
N MET A 1 -20.18 20.56 -10.00
CA MET A 1 -18.72 20.37 -9.78
C MET A 1 -18.13 19.70 -11.01
N GLU A 2 -17.23 20.37 -11.73
CA GLU A 2 -16.59 19.89 -12.96
C GLU A 2 -15.24 19.23 -12.65
N LEU A 3 -14.86 18.19 -13.40
CA LEU A 3 -13.58 17.48 -13.24
C LEU A 3 -12.37 18.42 -13.35
N ARG A 4 -12.45 19.37 -14.28
CA ARG A 4 -11.40 20.39 -14.47
C ARG A 4 -11.20 21.26 -13.22
N VAL A 5 -12.29 21.61 -12.53
CA VAL A 5 -12.21 22.42 -11.30
C VAL A 5 -11.59 21.63 -10.15
N LEU A 6 -11.80 20.29 -10.10
CA LEU A 6 -11.08 19.43 -9.16
C LEU A 6 -9.57 19.42 -9.43
N GLN A 7 -9.15 19.38 -10.70
CA GLN A 7 -7.73 19.50 -11.08
C GLN A 7 -7.14 20.84 -10.62
N TYR A 8 -7.89 21.94 -10.78
CA TYR A 8 -7.49 23.26 -10.33
C TYR A 8 -7.33 23.32 -8.81
N PHE A 9 -8.28 22.75 -8.09
CA PHE A 9 -8.23 22.66 -6.63
C PHE A 9 -7.01 21.87 -6.15
N LEU A 10 -6.74 20.68 -6.75
CA LEU A 10 -5.57 19.88 -6.42
C LEU A 10 -4.24 20.58 -6.74
N ALA A 11 -4.17 21.34 -7.84
CA ALA A 11 -2.98 22.13 -8.15
C ALA A 11 -2.73 23.21 -7.07
N VAL A 12 -3.77 23.88 -6.61
CA VAL A 12 -3.62 24.87 -5.52
C VAL A 12 -3.26 24.21 -4.19
N ALA A 13 -3.83 23.06 -3.90
CA ALA A 13 -3.51 22.30 -2.70
C ALA A 13 -2.03 21.83 -2.67
N ARG A 14 -1.47 21.49 -3.83
CA ARG A 14 -0.08 21.10 -4.02
C ARG A 14 0.89 22.27 -3.91
N GLU A 15 0.62 23.33 -4.68
CA GLU A 15 1.50 24.51 -4.76
C GLU A 15 1.39 25.43 -3.53
N GLN A 16 0.33 25.30 -2.75
CA GLN A 16 0.00 26.18 -1.61
C GLN A 16 0.03 27.68 -1.96
N ASN A 17 -0.13 28.00 -3.25
CA ASN A 17 -0.06 29.35 -3.80
C ASN A 17 -0.86 29.41 -5.10
N ILE A 18 -1.87 30.31 -5.15
CA ILE A 18 -2.76 30.44 -6.32
C ILE A 18 -1.99 30.89 -7.57
N SER A 19 -1.01 31.78 -7.43
CA SER A 19 -0.25 32.27 -8.60
C SER A 19 0.65 31.19 -9.17
N ALA A 20 1.32 30.39 -8.33
CA ALA A 20 2.12 29.27 -8.75
C ALA A 20 1.26 28.18 -9.41
N ALA A 21 0.11 27.85 -8.82
CA ALA A 21 -0.84 26.89 -9.40
C ALA A 21 -1.41 27.38 -10.73
N ALA A 22 -1.74 28.67 -10.85
CA ALA A 22 -2.21 29.23 -12.12
C ALA A 22 -1.13 29.12 -13.22
N GLN A 23 0.13 29.39 -12.87
CA GLN A 23 1.25 29.22 -13.79
C GLN A 23 1.43 27.77 -14.23
N SER A 24 1.38 26.80 -13.32
CA SER A 24 1.49 25.36 -13.63
C SER A 24 0.32 24.85 -14.49
N LEU A 25 -0.84 25.48 -14.41
CA LEU A 25 -2.04 25.15 -15.18
C LEU A 25 -2.17 25.97 -16.49
N HIS A 26 -1.23 26.87 -16.78
CA HIS A 26 -1.29 27.80 -17.90
C HIS A 26 -2.56 28.69 -17.90
N LEU A 27 -3.00 29.10 -16.71
CA LEU A 27 -4.17 29.95 -16.48
C LEU A 27 -3.77 31.30 -15.91
N SER A 28 -4.68 32.29 -16.07
CA SER A 28 -4.55 33.52 -15.32
C SER A 28 -4.95 33.30 -13.84
N GLN A 29 -4.25 33.96 -12.92
CA GLN A 29 -4.57 33.85 -11.48
C GLN A 29 -6.02 34.33 -11.17
N PRO A 30 -6.59 35.40 -11.79
CA PRO A 30 -8.00 35.74 -11.59
C PRO A 30 -8.95 34.62 -12.02
N THR A 31 -8.70 33.98 -13.17
CA THR A 31 -9.52 32.86 -13.66
C THR A 31 -9.53 31.70 -12.67
N LEU A 32 -8.35 31.27 -12.21
CA LEU A 32 -8.24 30.16 -11.23
C LEU A 32 -8.95 30.52 -9.92
N SER A 33 -8.74 31.77 -9.41
CA SER A 33 -9.39 32.23 -8.19
C SER A 33 -10.91 32.25 -8.29
N THR A 34 -11.47 32.68 -9.44
CA THR A 34 -12.91 32.68 -9.70
C THR A 34 -13.49 31.28 -9.72
N GLN A 35 -12.82 30.32 -10.39
CA GLN A 35 -13.26 28.93 -10.46
C GLN A 35 -13.28 28.25 -9.08
N LEU A 36 -12.25 28.51 -8.27
CA LEU A 36 -12.20 27.96 -6.91
C LEU A 36 -13.25 28.57 -6.00
N LYS A 37 -13.53 29.88 -6.15
CA LYS A 37 -14.57 30.53 -5.40
C LYS A 37 -15.97 30.04 -5.78
N ALA A 38 -16.22 29.79 -7.06
CA ALA A 38 -17.46 29.16 -7.54
C ALA A 38 -17.63 27.73 -6.98
N LEU A 39 -16.56 26.97 -6.87
CA LEU A 39 -16.57 25.64 -6.23
C LEU A 39 -16.92 25.72 -4.73
N GLU A 40 -16.34 26.68 -3.99
CA GLU A 40 -16.66 26.91 -2.59
C GLU A 40 -18.13 27.35 -2.41
N GLU A 41 -18.63 28.21 -3.30
CA GLU A 41 -20.04 28.64 -3.32
C GLU A 41 -21.00 27.50 -3.64
N GLU A 42 -20.68 26.64 -4.64
CA GLU A 42 -21.48 25.46 -5.01
C GLU A 42 -21.59 24.47 -3.85
N LEU A 43 -20.49 24.25 -3.13
CA LEU A 43 -20.44 23.32 -1.98
C LEU A 43 -20.95 23.95 -0.68
N GLY A 44 -21.13 25.27 -0.64
CA GLY A 44 -21.52 26.00 0.56
C GLY A 44 -20.48 25.93 1.69
N LYS A 45 -19.22 25.67 1.34
CA LYS A 45 -18.13 25.46 2.30
C LYS A 45 -16.85 26.15 1.82
N GLN A 46 -16.11 26.73 2.75
CA GLN A 46 -14.76 27.21 2.49
C GLN A 46 -13.81 26.02 2.46
N LEU A 47 -13.02 25.91 1.39
CA LEU A 47 -12.06 24.83 1.18
C LEU A 47 -10.62 25.29 1.40
N LEU A 48 -10.36 26.60 1.19
CA LEU A 48 -9.05 27.21 1.20
C LEU A 48 -8.96 28.32 2.25
N ILE A 49 -7.98 28.26 3.13
CA ILE A 49 -7.61 29.31 4.05
C ILE A 49 -6.56 30.18 3.36
N ARG A 50 -6.89 31.42 3.12
CA ARG A 50 -5.98 32.40 2.54
C ARG A 50 -5.23 33.13 3.66
N GLY A 51 -3.89 33.16 3.56
CA GLY A 51 -3.05 33.85 4.56
C GLY A 51 -3.43 35.31 4.77
N SER A 52 -3.07 35.85 5.92
CA SER A 52 -3.26 37.26 6.26
C SER A 52 -2.53 38.20 5.28
N LYS A 53 -2.90 39.53 5.28
CA LYS A 53 -2.28 40.53 4.41
C LYS A 53 -0.75 40.41 4.43
N GLY A 54 -0.18 40.10 3.25
CA GLY A 54 1.27 39.89 3.06
C GLY A 54 1.72 38.42 2.89
N SER A 55 0.93 37.42 3.28
CA SER A 55 1.22 36.01 3.05
C SER A 55 0.44 35.49 1.83
N ARG A 56 1.16 34.95 0.86
CA ARG A 56 0.57 34.26 -0.31
C ARG A 56 0.30 32.76 -0.06
N LYS A 57 0.55 32.30 1.15
CA LYS A 57 0.39 30.89 1.51
C LYS A 57 -1.08 30.52 1.61
N ILE A 58 -1.45 29.43 0.95
CA ILE A 58 -2.77 28.80 1.02
C ILE A 58 -2.65 27.50 1.81
N THR A 59 -3.59 27.27 2.71
CA THR A 59 -3.76 25.97 3.39
C THR A 59 -5.19 25.46 3.19
N LEU A 60 -5.40 24.17 3.40
CA LEU A 60 -6.73 23.57 3.30
C LEU A 60 -7.49 23.71 4.62
N THR A 61 -8.81 23.88 4.54
CA THR A 61 -9.71 23.61 5.66
C THR A 61 -9.86 22.11 5.87
N GLU A 62 -10.60 21.68 6.89
CA GLU A 62 -10.97 20.29 7.08
C GLU A 62 -11.77 19.75 5.88
N GLU A 63 -12.77 20.52 5.41
CA GLU A 63 -13.53 20.19 4.20
C GLU A 63 -12.64 20.15 2.95
N GLY A 64 -11.66 21.07 2.87
CA GLY A 64 -10.66 21.07 1.81
C GLY A 64 -9.79 19.80 1.82
N MET A 65 -9.41 19.29 2.98
CA MET A 65 -8.67 18.03 3.10
C MET A 65 -9.52 16.83 2.67
N ILE A 66 -10.81 16.82 3.04
CA ILE A 66 -11.75 15.80 2.58
C ILE A 66 -11.89 15.85 1.04
N LEU A 67 -12.11 17.05 0.50
CA LEU A 67 -12.26 17.20 -0.95
C LEU A 67 -10.97 16.79 -1.68
N ARG A 68 -9.79 17.12 -1.16
CA ARG A 68 -8.52 16.72 -1.76
C ARG A 68 -8.44 15.20 -1.93
N LYS A 69 -8.72 14.44 -0.86
CA LYS A 69 -8.72 12.98 -0.91
C LYS A 69 -9.69 12.46 -1.98
N ARG A 70 -10.93 13.00 -2.00
CA ARG A 70 -11.95 12.56 -2.97
C ARG A 70 -11.66 12.99 -4.41
N ALA A 71 -11.11 14.18 -4.61
CA ALA A 71 -10.71 14.65 -5.92
C ALA A 71 -9.59 13.78 -6.54
N GLU A 72 -8.60 13.38 -5.74
CA GLU A 72 -7.55 12.45 -6.16
C GLU A 72 -8.14 11.10 -6.58
N GLU A 73 -9.09 10.54 -5.80
CA GLU A 73 -9.80 9.29 -6.11
C GLU A 73 -10.62 9.41 -7.42
N ILE A 74 -11.41 10.47 -7.57
CA ILE A 74 -12.26 10.72 -8.75
C ILE A 74 -11.41 10.84 -10.01
N LEU A 75 -10.36 11.66 -9.98
CA LEU A 75 -9.51 11.88 -11.15
C LEU A 75 -8.71 10.62 -11.53
N SER A 76 -8.31 9.80 -10.55
CA SER A 76 -7.70 8.49 -10.80
C SER A 76 -8.64 7.55 -11.55
N LEU A 77 -9.93 7.51 -11.17
CA LEU A 77 -10.95 6.70 -11.86
C LEU A 77 -11.26 7.22 -13.27
N VAL A 78 -11.31 8.54 -13.44
CA VAL A 78 -11.50 9.15 -14.77
C VAL A 78 -10.35 8.78 -15.70
N HIS A 79 -9.11 8.95 -15.24
CA HIS A 79 -7.93 8.59 -16.03
C HIS A 79 -7.93 7.11 -16.42
N LYS A 80 -8.27 6.22 -15.47
CA LYS A 80 -8.40 4.78 -15.73
C LYS A 80 -9.45 4.50 -16.79
N ALA A 81 -10.63 5.12 -16.71
CA ALA A 81 -11.69 4.96 -17.70
C ALA A 81 -11.28 5.47 -19.09
N GLU A 82 -10.59 6.61 -19.15
CA GLU A 82 -10.06 7.16 -20.40
C GLU A 82 -9.04 6.20 -21.04
N GLU A 83 -8.10 5.66 -20.26
CA GLU A 83 -7.11 4.68 -20.74
C GLU A 83 -7.79 3.40 -21.25
N GLU A 84 -8.74 2.85 -20.50
CA GLU A 84 -9.48 1.63 -20.87
C GLU A 84 -10.26 1.77 -22.18
N ILE A 85 -10.83 2.96 -22.45
CA ILE A 85 -11.61 3.24 -23.66
C ILE A 85 -10.71 3.57 -24.85
N THR A 86 -9.69 4.40 -24.65
CA THR A 86 -8.85 4.94 -25.74
C THR A 86 -7.99 3.85 -26.38
N HIS A 87 -7.53 2.86 -25.58
CA HIS A 87 -6.63 1.81 -26.06
C HIS A 87 -7.34 0.49 -26.41
N SER A 88 -8.61 0.56 -26.85
CA SER A 88 -9.47 -0.63 -27.03
C SER A 88 -9.10 -1.55 -28.19
N ASP A 89 -8.35 -1.12 -29.22
CA ASP A 89 -8.47 -1.84 -30.51
C ASP A 89 -7.31 -2.76 -30.96
N GLU A 90 -6.04 -2.59 -30.61
CA GLU A 90 -5.01 -3.54 -31.09
C GLU A 90 -3.82 -3.77 -30.15
N THR A 91 -3.49 -2.85 -29.26
CA THR A 91 -2.33 -2.96 -28.36
C THR A 91 -2.75 -3.16 -26.91
N VAL A 92 -2.08 -4.08 -26.21
CA VAL A 92 -2.24 -4.24 -24.76
C VAL A 92 -1.33 -3.24 -24.09
N VAL A 93 -1.90 -2.13 -23.66
CA VAL A 93 -1.21 -1.01 -22.98
C VAL A 93 -2.01 -0.61 -21.74
N GLY A 94 -1.42 0.25 -20.90
CA GLY A 94 -2.08 0.83 -19.74
C GLY A 94 -1.40 0.49 -18.42
N GLU A 95 -2.01 0.91 -17.32
CA GLU A 95 -1.49 0.72 -15.98
C GLU A 95 -2.19 -0.46 -15.28
N ILE A 96 -1.41 -1.30 -14.61
CA ILE A 96 -1.90 -2.31 -13.67
C ILE A 96 -1.61 -1.81 -12.26
N ALA A 97 -2.67 -1.54 -11.50
CA ALA A 97 -2.58 -1.01 -10.15
C ALA A 97 -2.72 -2.13 -9.11
N ILE A 98 -1.71 -2.26 -8.23
CA ILE A 98 -1.59 -3.33 -7.27
C ILE A 98 -1.47 -2.74 -5.86
N GLY A 99 -2.25 -3.28 -4.91
CA GLY A 99 -2.11 -2.99 -3.49
C GLY A 99 -1.48 -4.17 -2.76
N ALA A 100 -0.48 -3.93 -1.90
CA ALA A 100 0.17 -4.99 -1.14
C ALA A 100 0.71 -4.49 0.19
N GLY A 101 0.81 -5.37 1.18
CA GLY A 101 1.69 -5.18 2.32
C GLY A 101 3.16 -5.35 1.93
N GLU A 102 4.07 -5.11 2.87
CA GLU A 102 5.47 -5.50 2.69
C GLU A 102 5.59 -7.03 2.84
N THR A 103 5.98 -7.71 1.77
CA THR A 103 6.06 -9.17 1.71
C THR A 103 6.99 -9.61 0.57
N ASP A 104 7.78 -10.67 0.78
CA ASP A 104 8.58 -11.28 -0.29
C ASP A 104 7.71 -11.88 -1.41
N ILE A 105 6.46 -12.21 -1.10
CA ILE A 105 5.50 -12.79 -2.05
C ILE A 105 5.16 -11.83 -3.21
N VAL A 106 5.40 -10.52 -3.09
CA VAL A 106 5.34 -9.54 -4.21
C VAL A 106 6.19 -9.97 -5.42
N ARG A 107 7.17 -10.88 -5.22
CA ARG A 107 7.94 -11.49 -6.32
C ARG A 107 7.08 -12.16 -7.38
N TYR A 108 5.90 -12.67 -7.03
CA TYR A 108 4.98 -13.21 -8.04
C TYR A 108 4.53 -12.15 -9.02
N PHE A 109 4.23 -10.95 -8.55
CA PHE A 109 3.92 -9.83 -9.44
C PHE A 109 5.13 -9.46 -10.31
N ALA A 110 6.32 -9.43 -9.72
CA ALA A 110 7.54 -9.16 -10.47
C ALA A 110 7.86 -10.24 -11.53
N LYS A 111 7.61 -11.53 -11.24
CA LYS A 111 7.75 -12.62 -12.22
C LYS A 111 6.80 -12.44 -13.40
N VAL A 112 5.53 -12.14 -13.13
CA VAL A 112 4.52 -11.89 -14.17
C VAL A 112 4.90 -10.66 -15.00
N ALA A 113 5.26 -9.54 -14.34
CA ALA A 113 5.67 -8.31 -15.02
C ALA A 113 6.87 -8.55 -15.95
N LYS A 114 7.88 -9.29 -15.45
CA LYS A 114 9.06 -9.67 -16.26
C LYS A 114 8.70 -10.53 -17.46
N ALA A 115 7.76 -11.46 -17.31
CA ALA A 115 7.31 -12.33 -18.41
C ALA A 115 6.49 -11.56 -19.46
N LEU A 116 5.73 -10.56 -19.04
CA LEU A 116 4.92 -9.72 -19.93
C LEU A 116 5.74 -8.67 -20.69
N GLN A 117 6.79 -8.13 -20.09
CA GLN A 117 7.55 -6.99 -20.64
C GLN A 117 8.01 -7.14 -22.09
N PRO A 118 8.54 -8.31 -22.55
CA PRO A 118 8.98 -8.45 -23.94
C PRO A 118 7.85 -8.37 -24.97
N ARG A 119 6.64 -8.81 -24.58
CA ARG A 119 5.48 -8.87 -25.49
C ARG A 119 4.59 -7.62 -25.38
N TYR A 120 4.56 -7.01 -24.19
CA TYR A 120 3.71 -5.85 -23.90
C TYR A 120 4.52 -4.76 -23.18
N PRO A 121 5.47 -4.10 -23.87
CA PRO A 121 6.41 -3.16 -23.24
C PRO A 121 5.77 -1.88 -22.72
N GLU A 122 4.54 -1.58 -23.15
CA GLU A 122 3.80 -0.38 -22.73
C GLU A 122 2.91 -0.60 -21.49
N ILE A 123 2.89 -1.82 -20.92
CA ILE A 123 2.24 -2.04 -19.63
C ILE A 123 3.10 -1.41 -18.51
N ARG A 124 2.46 -0.61 -17.69
CA ARG A 124 3.06 0.01 -16.50
C ARG A 124 2.47 -0.63 -15.25
N TYR A 125 3.26 -0.64 -14.18
CA TYR A 125 2.84 -1.21 -12.90
C TYR A 125 2.92 -0.14 -11.83
N ARG A 126 1.84 0.02 -11.06
CA ARG A 126 1.79 0.90 -9.91
C ARG A 126 1.51 0.08 -8.65
N ILE A 127 2.51 -0.02 -7.77
CA ILE A 127 2.39 -0.74 -6.51
C ILE A 127 2.18 0.29 -5.39
N SER A 128 1.13 0.06 -4.59
CA SER A 128 0.81 0.88 -3.42
C SER A 128 0.90 0.01 -2.18
N SER A 129 1.76 0.38 -1.23
CA SER A 129 1.92 -0.36 0.02
C SER A 129 0.92 0.09 1.08
N GLY A 130 0.33 -0.87 1.77
CA GLY A 130 -0.62 -0.61 2.85
C GLY A 130 -1.07 -1.91 3.54
N ASN A 131 -1.79 -1.78 4.64
CA ASN A 131 -2.39 -2.90 5.34
C ASN A 131 -3.59 -3.49 4.59
N ALA A 132 -4.14 -4.60 5.06
CA ALA A 132 -5.28 -5.28 4.44
C ALA A 132 -6.50 -4.36 4.28
N GLU A 133 -6.81 -3.54 5.28
CA GLU A 133 -7.94 -2.59 5.25
C GLU A 133 -7.75 -1.54 4.13
N TYR A 134 -6.55 -0.98 4.01
CA TYR A 134 -6.20 -0.04 2.94
C TYR A 134 -6.33 -0.68 1.55
N VAL A 135 -5.84 -1.91 1.39
CA VAL A 135 -5.89 -2.63 0.11
C VAL A 135 -7.34 -2.94 -0.27
N LEU A 136 -8.15 -3.45 0.67
CA LEU A 136 -9.56 -3.75 0.44
C LEU A 136 -10.38 -2.49 0.13
N GLU A 137 -10.16 -1.38 0.86
CA GLU A 137 -10.80 -0.10 0.54
C GLU A 137 -10.53 0.34 -0.91
N ARG A 138 -9.29 0.19 -1.36
CA ARG A 138 -8.92 0.58 -2.74
C ARG A 138 -9.46 -0.37 -3.80
N LEU A 139 -9.54 -1.67 -3.52
CA LEU A 139 -10.23 -2.64 -4.37
C LEU A 139 -11.72 -2.30 -4.50
N ASP A 140 -12.38 -2.01 -3.38
CA ASP A 140 -13.81 -1.66 -3.36
C ASP A 140 -14.12 -0.40 -4.17
N LYS A 141 -13.20 0.57 -4.15
CA LYS A 141 -13.28 1.80 -4.93
C LYS A 141 -12.85 1.66 -6.40
N GLY A 142 -12.34 0.50 -6.82
CA GLY A 142 -11.81 0.30 -8.17
C GLY A 142 -10.50 1.05 -8.46
N LEU A 143 -9.81 1.54 -7.42
CA LEU A 143 -8.55 2.29 -7.54
C LEU A 143 -7.34 1.40 -7.76
N ILE A 144 -7.47 0.10 -7.50
CA ILE A 144 -6.47 -0.93 -7.81
C ILE A 144 -7.16 -2.12 -8.47
N ASP A 145 -6.39 -2.89 -9.25
CA ASP A 145 -6.88 -4.07 -9.95
C ASP A 145 -6.73 -5.33 -9.11
N PHE A 146 -5.62 -5.43 -8.41
CA PHE A 146 -5.25 -6.58 -7.60
C PHE A 146 -4.77 -6.15 -6.22
N GLY A 147 -5.11 -6.96 -5.21
CA GLY A 147 -4.58 -6.87 -3.87
C GLY A 147 -3.76 -8.11 -3.52
N LEU A 148 -2.67 -7.97 -2.77
CA LEU A 148 -1.98 -9.06 -2.11
C LEU A 148 -2.25 -8.97 -0.62
N LEU A 149 -2.93 -10.00 -0.10
CA LEU A 149 -3.41 -10.05 1.28
C LEU A 149 -3.04 -11.37 1.93
N PHE A 150 -2.98 -11.37 3.25
CA PHE A 150 -2.86 -12.57 4.07
C PHE A 150 -4.22 -12.91 4.71
N GLY A 151 -4.51 -14.20 4.79
CA GLY A 151 -5.77 -14.69 5.31
C GLY A 151 -6.91 -14.68 4.30
N GLU A 152 -8.05 -15.21 4.71
CA GLU A 152 -9.23 -15.34 3.87
C GLU A 152 -9.97 -14.01 3.70
N THR A 153 -10.51 -13.79 2.52
CA THR A 153 -11.36 -12.65 2.20
C THR A 153 -12.81 -13.09 1.99
N ASP A 154 -13.74 -12.16 2.06
CA ASP A 154 -15.17 -12.44 1.83
C ASP A 154 -15.40 -12.94 0.38
N PRO A 155 -15.76 -14.24 0.17
CA PRO A 155 -15.94 -14.82 -1.15
C PRO A 155 -17.19 -14.30 -1.87
N GLN A 156 -18.06 -13.56 -1.18
CA GLN A 156 -19.20 -12.90 -1.82
C GLN A 156 -18.75 -11.63 -2.56
N LYS A 157 -17.71 -10.96 -2.08
CA LYS A 157 -17.19 -9.69 -2.63
C LYS A 157 -15.97 -9.87 -3.51
N TYR A 158 -15.12 -10.83 -3.19
CA TYR A 158 -13.81 -10.99 -3.83
C TYR A 158 -13.61 -12.38 -4.41
N GLN A 159 -12.77 -12.44 -5.43
CA GLN A 159 -12.13 -13.66 -5.90
C GLN A 159 -10.68 -13.64 -5.45
N SER A 160 -10.12 -14.81 -5.20
CA SER A 160 -8.74 -14.95 -4.75
C SER A 160 -8.05 -16.16 -5.37
N LEU A 161 -6.72 -16.06 -5.50
CA LEU A 161 -5.82 -17.16 -5.82
C LEU A 161 -4.81 -17.28 -4.69
N ALA A 162 -4.71 -18.47 -4.10
CA ALA A 162 -3.65 -18.77 -3.14
C ALA A 162 -2.30 -18.84 -3.85
N LEU A 163 -1.28 -18.25 -3.26
CA LEU A 163 0.09 -18.32 -3.77
C LEU A 163 0.83 -19.50 -3.14
N PRO A 164 1.69 -20.23 -3.89
CA PRO A 164 2.40 -21.39 -3.35
C PRO A 164 3.36 -21.03 -2.21
N ALA A 165 4.01 -19.87 -2.31
CA ALA A 165 4.92 -19.39 -1.28
C ALA A 165 4.14 -18.83 -0.08
N LYS A 166 4.75 -18.98 1.10
CA LYS A 166 4.29 -18.43 2.36
C LYS A 166 5.36 -17.55 2.94
N ASP A 167 4.96 -16.47 3.59
CA ASP A 167 5.87 -15.71 4.43
C ASP A 167 5.99 -16.38 5.80
N THR A 168 7.19 -16.42 6.33
CA THR A 168 7.48 -17.03 7.65
C THR A 168 7.71 -15.92 8.66
N TRP A 169 6.98 -15.97 9.76
CA TRP A 169 7.20 -15.09 10.90
C TRP A 169 8.51 -15.41 11.63
N GLY A 170 9.17 -14.35 12.09
CA GLY A 170 10.37 -14.45 12.89
C GLY A 170 10.66 -13.17 13.65
N VAL A 171 11.86 -13.14 14.19
CA VAL A 171 12.36 -12.01 14.98
C VAL A 171 13.59 -11.42 14.30
N LEU A 172 13.51 -10.14 13.99
CA LEU A 172 14.65 -9.32 13.59
C LEU A 172 15.29 -8.76 14.86
N MET A 173 16.59 -8.94 15.01
CA MET A 173 17.33 -8.56 16.21
C MET A 173 18.77 -8.18 15.89
N PRO A 174 19.50 -7.50 16.80
CA PRO A 174 20.95 -7.30 16.66
C PRO A 174 21.68 -8.65 16.59
N GLU A 175 22.73 -8.73 15.76
CA GLU A 175 23.51 -9.96 15.56
C GLU A 175 24.26 -10.39 16.85
N ASP A 176 24.59 -9.45 17.72
CA ASP A 176 25.24 -9.69 19.01
C ASP A 176 24.26 -10.08 20.14
N SER A 177 22.96 -10.10 19.86
CA SER A 177 21.94 -10.52 20.82
C SER A 177 22.18 -11.96 21.29
N PRO A 178 21.95 -12.26 22.58
CA PRO A 178 21.97 -13.65 23.07
C PRO A 178 21.03 -14.58 22.29
N LEU A 179 19.87 -14.09 21.85
CA LEU A 179 18.89 -14.85 21.06
C LEU A 179 19.37 -15.14 19.63
N ALA A 180 20.29 -14.36 19.09
CA ALA A 180 20.88 -14.58 17.76
C ALA A 180 21.66 -15.90 17.64
N LYS A 181 22.07 -16.49 18.79
CA LYS A 181 22.76 -17.78 18.85
C LYS A 181 21.82 -18.96 18.68
N GLN A 182 20.53 -18.75 18.83
CA GLN A 182 19.51 -19.78 18.62
C GLN A 182 19.20 -19.90 17.13
N GLU A 183 18.80 -21.08 16.67
CA GLU A 183 18.34 -21.30 15.30
C GLU A 183 16.89 -20.82 15.10
N THR A 184 16.07 -20.91 16.15
CA THR A 184 14.66 -20.51 16.18
C THR A 184 14.32 -19.86 17.50
N ILE A 185 13.27 -19.06 17.53
CA ILE A 185 12.81 -18.33 18.72
C ILE A 185 11.48 -18.91 19.20
N SER A 186 11.42 -19.28 20.48
CA SER A 186 10.19 -19.75 21.14
C SER A 186 9.39 -18.58 21.76
N PRO A 187 8.09 -18.77 22.08
CA PRO A 187 7.30 -17.73 22.76
C PRO A 187 7.94 -17.27 24.08
N GLN A 188 8.51 -18.18 24.84
CA GLN A 188 9.12 -17.93 26.15
C GLN A 188 10.34 -17.00 26.07
N ASP A 189 11.07 -17.06 24.96
CA ASP A 189 12.25 -16.22 24.72
C ASP A 189 11.89 -14.74 24.61
N LEU A 190 10.61 -14.41 24.33
CA LEU A 190 10.13 -13.06 24.02
C LEU A 190 9.30 -12.44 25.16
N TRP A 191 8.86 -13.19 26.16
CA TRP A 191 7.92 -12.72 27.16
C TRP A 191 8.41 -11.53 27.98
N ASP A 192 9.71 -11.43 28.22
CA ASP A 192 10.37 -10.38 29.00
C ASP A 192 11.15 -9.39 28.13
N LYS A 193 11.04 -9.50 26.80
CA LYS A 193 11.79 -8.67 25.86
C LYS A 193 11.01 -7.43 25.43
N PRO A 194 11.70 -6.32 25.15
CA PRO A 194 11.09 -5.17 24.51
C PRO A 194 10.74 -5.51 23.06
N LEU A 195 9.44 -5.57 22.74
CA LEU A 195 8.93 -5.99 21.44
C LEU A 195 8.55 -4.79 20.57
N ILE A 196 8.85 -4.90 19.28
CA ILE A 196 8.44 -3.99 18.22
C ILE A 196 7.53 -4.78 17.30
N VAL A 197 6.23 -4.42 17.20
CA VAL A 197 5.22 -5.23 16.53
C VAL A 197 4.51 -4.45 15.42
N SER A 198 4.00 -5.17 14.40
CA SER A 198 3.12 -4.56 13.41
C SER A 198 1.83 -4.07 14.09
N HIS A 199 1.34 -2.87 13.72
CA HIS A 199 0.06 -2.38 14.24
C HIS A 199 -1.16 -2.91 13.48
N GLN A 200 -0.99 -3.83 12.52
CA GLN A 200 -2.09 -4.44 11.78
C GLN A 200 -2.91 -5.36 12.71
N LYS A 201 -4.21 -5.08 12.84
CA LYS A 201 -5.10 -5.84 13.73
C LYS A 201 -5.11 -7.36 13.47
N GLY A 202 -4.95 -7.78 12.21
CA GLY A 202 -4.86 -9.20 11.84
C GLY A 202 -3.61 -9.87 12.43
N ASP A 203 -2.48 -9.19 12.38
CA ASP A 203 -1.21 -9.69 12.89
C ASP A 203 -1.23 -9.90 14.41
N HIS A 204 -1.83 -8.98 15.15
CA HIS A 204 -1.98 -9.07 16.62
C HIS A 204 -2.71 -10.36 17.05
N HIS A 205 -3.75 -10.77 16.33
CA HIS A 205 -4.50 -11.98 16.67
C HIS A 205 -3.68 -13.26 16.49
N TYR A 206 -2.88 -13.35 15.41
CA TYR A 206 -2.01 -14.50 15.15
C TYR A 206 -0.82 -14.53 16.11
N LEU A 207 -0.16 -13.41 16.32
CA LEU A 207 1.01 -13.28 17.18
C LEU A 207 0.63 -13.47 18.66
N GLY A 208 -0.48 -12.92 19.14
CA GLY A 208 -0.95 -13.11 20.50
C GLY A 208 -1.23 -14.58 20.81
N ARG A 209 -1.88 -15.32 19.91
CA ARG A 209 -2.08 -16.76 20.06
C ARG A 209 -0.75 -17.54 20.07
N TRP A 210 0.19 -17.15 19.20
CA TRP A 210 1.50 -17.79 19.13
C TRP A 210 2.30 -17.50 20.39
N LEU A 211 2.32 -16.25 20.88
CA LEU A 211 3.00 -15.83 22.10
C LEU A 211 2.37 -16.41 23.37
N GLN A 212 1.13 -16.92 23.31
CA GLN A 212 0.38 -17.47 24.46
C GLN A 212 0.24 -16.46 25.59
N ARG A 213 0.15 -15.18 25.28
CA ARG A 213 0.03 -14.03 26.17
C ARG A 213 -0.93 -13.01 25.58
N GLU A 214 -1.65 -12.34 26.47
CA GLU A 214 -2.42 -11.16 26.08
C GLU A 214 -1.47 -9.99 25.79
N GLU A 215 -1.87 -9.10 24.88
CA GLU A 215 -1.06 -7.95 24.49
C GLU A 215 -0.64 -7.08 25.69
N SER A 216 -1.53 -6.96 26.68
CA SER A 216 -1.30 -6.22 27.93
C SER A 216 -0.22 -6.82 28.84
N GLU A 217 0.14 -8.08 28.62
CA GLU A 217 1.19 -8.78 29.36
C GLU A 217 2.57 -8.71 28.67
N LEU A 218 2.59 -8.17 27.45
CA LEU A 218 3.80 -8.06 26.63
C LEU A 218 4.43 -6.67 26.78
N HIS A 219 5.75 -6.63 26.79
CA HIS A 219 6.49 -5.37 26.83
C HIS A 219 6.63 -4.79 25.40
N ILE A 220 5.54 -4.25 24.84
CA ILE A 220 5.55 -3.60 23.51
C ILE A 220 6.10 -2.18 23.67
N VAL A 221 7.27 -1.92 23.10
CA VAL A 221 7.96 -0.62 23.14
C VAL A 221 7.69 0.24 21.93
N ALA A 222 7.33 -0.37 20.79
CA ALA A 222 6.96 0.36 19.56
C ALA A 222 6.03 -0.47 18.68
N THR A 223 5.25 0.22 17.85
CA THR A 223 4.48 -0.38 16.76
C THR A 223 4.89 0.23 15.43
N TYR A 224 4.78 -0.55 14.35
CA TYR A 224 5.17 -0.12 13.00
C TYR A 224 4.13 -0.51 11.95
N ASN A 225 4.17 0.16 10.81
CA ASN A 225 3.42 -0.20 9.60
C ASN A 225 4.35 -0.63 8.45
N LEU A 226 5.60 -0.16 8.45
CA LEU A 226 6.64 -0.50 7.48
C LEU A 226 7.84 -1.07 8.24
N VAL A 227 8.24 -2.29 7.87
CA VAL A 227 9.30 -3.03 8.59
C VAL A 227 10.67 -2.35 8.46
N PHE A 228 10.91 -1.60 7.40
CA PHE A 228 12.14 -0.82 7.28
C PHE A 228 12.35 0.12 8.47
N ASN A 229 11.31 0.86 8.88
CA ASN A 229 11.42 1.73 10.06
C ASN A 229 11.64 0.92 11.35
N ALA A 230 10.99 -0.24 11.48
CA ALA A 230 11.23 -1.13 12.62
C ALA A 230 12.67 -1.64 12.65
N SER A 231 13.29 -1.94 11.51
CA SER A 231 14.68 -2.40 11.46
C SER A 231 15.66 -1.37 11.99
N LEU A 232 15.41 -0.07 11.77
CA LEU A 232 16.24 1.01 12.32
C LEU A 232 16.09 1.09 13.85
N LEU A 233 14.89 0.87 14.40
CA LEU A 233 14.69 0.81 15.85
C LEU A 233 15.42 -0.39 16.48
N VAL A 234 15.45 -1.52 15.77
CA VAL A 234 16.21 -2.70 16.21
C VAL A 234 17.72 -2.44 16.17
N ASP A 235 18.21 -1.82 15.08
CA ASP A 235 19.64 -1.49 14.92
C ASP A 235 20.15 -0.54 16.00
N GLU A 236 19.30 0.40 16.45
CA GLU A 236 19.59 1.30 17.57
C GLU A 236 19.36 0.64 18.96
N GLY A 237 19.03 -0.65 19.00
CA GLY A 237 18.91 -1.43 20.23
C GLY A 237 17.62 -1.21 21.03
N LEU A 238 16.56 -0.64 20.43
CA LEU A 238 15.29 -0.39 21.13
C LEU A 238 14.57 -1.70 21.52
N GLY A 239 14.71 -2.77 20.72
CA GLY A 239 14.03 -4.03 20.98
C GLY A 239 14.13 -5.04 19.85
N TYR A 240 13.21 -6.00 19.87
CA TYR A 240 13.13 -7.15 18.98
C TYR A 240 11.89 -6.98 18.07
N ALA A 241 12.08 -6.95 16.75
CA ALA A 241 10.95 -6.77 15.85
C ALA A 241 10.39 -8.11 15.37
N LEU A 242 9.09 -8.32 15.60
CA LEU A 242 8.35 -9.43 15.01
C LEU A 242 7.93 -9.06 13.60
N CYS A 243 8.48 -9.76 12.58
CA CYS A 243 8.23 -9.47 11.18
C CYS A 243 8.32 -10.74 10.32
N TYR A 244 8.02 -10.61 9.03
CA TYR A 244 8.26 -11.68 8.06
C TYR A 244 9.74 -11.75 7.65
N ASP A 245 10.18 -12.95 7.28
CA ASP A 245 11.49 -13.21 6.71
C ASP A 245 11.69 -12.48 5.37
N LYS A 246 12.95 -12.20 5.00
CA LYS A 246 13.39 -11.63 3.71
C LYS A 246 12.94 -10.19 3.43
N LEU A 247 12.27 -9.50 4.37
CA LEU A 247 11.89 -8.10 4.17
C LEU A 247 13.06 -7.15 4.37
N ILE A 248 13.96 -7.49 5.27
CA ILE A 248 15.19 -6.73 5.52
C ILE A 248 16.39 -7.55 5.05
N ASN A 249 17.24 -6.92 4.24
CA ASN A 249 18.51 -7.52 3.89
C ASN A 249 19.47 -7.43 5.08
N THR A 250 19.68 -8.54 5.77
CA THR A 250 20.57 -8.61 6.92
C THR A 250 22.03 -8.92 6.55
N HIS A 251 22.32 -9.18 5.27
CA HIS A 251 23.68 -9.48 4.85
C HIS A 251 24.57 -8.23 4.91
N GLY A 252 25.64 -8.32 5.72
CA GLY A 252 26.57 -7.19 5.93
C GLY A 252 26.03 -6.06 6.81
N SER A 253 24.94 -6.31 7.56
CA SER A 253 24.40 -5.43 8.59
C SER A 253 24.68 -5.99 9.98
N ASN A 254 24.39 -5.20 11.02
CA ASN A 254 24.44 -5.63 12.43
C ASN A 254 23.19 -6.40 12.86
N LEU A 255 22.33 -6.77 11.93
CA LEU A 255 21.05 -7.41 12.20
C LEU A 255 21.05 -8.87 11.74
N CYS A 256 20.29 -9.70 12.44
CA CYS A 256 19.98 -11.05 12.00
C CYS A 256 18.49 -11.35 12.18
N PHE A 257 18.00 -12.35 11.43
CA PHE A 257 16.65 -12.85 11.52
C PHE A 257 16.66 -14.29 12.03
N ARG A 258 15.70 -14.63 12.90
CA ARG A 258 15.46 -16.02 13.36
C ARG A 258 13.97 -16.34 13.25
N PRO A 259 13.63 -17.47 12.62
CA PRO A 259 12.22 -17.89 12.49
C PRO A 259 11.64 -18.31 13.84
N LEU A 260 10.33 -18.20 13.96
CA LEU A 260 9.59 -18.64 15.15
C LEU A 260 9.51 -20.17 15.25
N SER A 261 9.48 -20.68 16.50
CA SER A 261 9.22 -22.07 16.83
C SER A 261 8.21 -22.19 17.98
N PRO A 262 7.02 -22.80 17.80
CA PRO A 262 6.52 -23.45 16.58
C PRO A 262 6.46 -22.49 15.40
N ARG A 263 6.72 -23.01 14.20
CA ARG A 263 6.72 -22.20 12.98
C ARG A 263 5.36 -21.57 12.74
N LEU A 264 5.37 -20.30 12.40
CA LEU A 264 4.19 -19.52 12.05
C LEU A 264 4.35 -19.00 10.63
N ASP A 265 3.55 -19.51 9.71
CA ASP A 265 3.56 -19.09 8.31
C ASP A 265 2.29 -18.34 7.97
N ALA A 266 2.41 -17.35 7.10
CA ALA A 266 1.31 -16.57 6.56
C ALA A 266 1.08 -16.93 5.09
N GLN A 267 -0.12 -17.41 4.77
CA GLN A 267 -0.54 -17.73 3.41
C GLN A 267 -0.96 -16.46 2.68
N GLY A 268 -0.25 -16.13 1.58
CA GLY A 268 -0.59 -15.02 0.71
C GLY A 268 -1.64 -15.37 -0.34
N TYR A 269 -2.51 -14.40 -0.65
CA TYR A 269 -3.54 -14.51 -1.67
C TYR A 269 -3.48 -13.27 -2.56
N ILE A 270 -3.56 -13.48 -3.86
CA ILE A 270 -3.88 -12.42 -4.80
C ILE A 270 -5.40 -12.33 -4.89
N VAL A 271 -5.93 -11.12 -4.69
CA VAL A 271 -7.36 -10.86 -4.53
C VAL A 271 -7.80 -9.77 -5.50
N TRP A 272 -8.99 -9.91 -6.06
CA TRP A 272 -9.63 -8.88 -6.87
C TRP A 272 -11.14 -8.87 -6.65
N LYS A 273 -11.79 -7.77 -6.99
CA LYS A 273 -13.23 -7.63 -6.79
C LYS A 273 -14.01 -8.57 -7.71
N LYS A 274 -14.97 -9.30 -7.14
CA LYS A 274 -15.86 -10.17 -7.90
C LYS A 274 -16.66 -9.33 -8.91
N TYR A 275 -16.80 -9.84 -10.11
CA TYR A 275 -17.48 -9.15 -11.23
C TYR A 275 -16.77 -7.86 -11.71
N GLN A 276 -15.52 -7.65 -11.36
CA GLN A 276 -14.72 -6.55 -11.93
C GLN A 276 -14.55 -6.76 -13.42
N VAL A 277 -14.78 -5.71 -14.20
CA VAL A 277 -14.35 -5.66 -15.60
C VAL A 277 -12.89 -5.23 -15.59
N PHE A 278 -12.02 -6.10 -16.06
CA PHE A 278 -10.60 -5.80 -16.17
C PHE A 278 -10.27 -5.10 -17.48
N SER A 279 -9.30 -4.21 -17.46
CA SER A 279 -8.61 -3.75 -18.67
C SER A 279 -7.95 -4.92 -19.39
N LYS A 280 -7.59 -4.76 -20.66
CA LYS A 280 -6.83 -5.78 -21.41
C LYS A 280 -5.51 -6.13 -20.71
N ALA A 281 -4.80 -5.12 -20.21
CA ALA A 281 -3.55 -5.31 -19.47
C ALA A 281 -3.75 -6.15 -18.20
N ALA A 282 -4.77 -5.85 -17.40
CA ALA A 282 -5.09 -6.60 -16.19
C ALA A 282 -5.55 -8.05 -16.48
N ASN A 283 -6.32 -8.26 -17.58
CA ASN A 283 -6.70 -9.61 -18.00
C ASN A 283 -5.48 -10.46 -18.40
N VAL A 284 -4.58 -9.90 -19.22
CA VAL A 284 -3.36 -10.60 -19.64
C VAL A 284 -2.47 -10.88 -18.41
N PHE A 285 -2.37 -9.93 -17.50
CA PHE A 285 -1.62 -10.13 -16.25
C PHE A 285 -2.18 -11.30 -15.43
N LEU A 286 -3.50 -11.37 -15.25
CA LEU A 286 -4.15 -12.46 -14.51
C LEU A 286 -3.96 -13.81 -15.20
N GLN A 287 -3.99 -13.84 -16.53
CA GLN A 287 -3.71 -15.06 -17.29
C GLN A 287 -2.29 -15.57 -17.06
N TYR A 288 -1.28 -14.71 -17.25
CA TYR A 288 0.13 -15.07 -17.01
C TYR A 288 0.41 -15.46 -15.56
N LEU A 289 -0.27 -14.80 -14.62
CA LEU A 289 -0.19 -15.19 -13.20
C LEU A 289 -0.65 -16.64 -13.01
N ARG A 290 -1.79 -17.02 -13.58
CA ARG A 290 -2.30 -18.40 -13.48
C ARG A 290 -1.33 -19.41 -14.11
N GLU A 291 -0.81 -19.11 -15.29
CA GLU A 291 0.17 -19.94 -15.97
C GLU A 291 1.45 -20.15 -15.12
N ILE A 292 1.95 -19.09 -14.47
CA ILE A 292 3.12 -19.20 -13.57
C ILE A 292 2.79 -20.05 -12.34
N LEU A 293 1.59 -19.92 -11.75
CA LEU A 293 1.18 -20.66 -10.59
C LEU A 293 0.97 -22.16 -10.89
N GLU A 294 0.41 -22.48 -12.07
CA GLU A 294 0.24 -23.86 -12.54
C GLU A 294 1.60 -24.56 -12.71
N ASN A 295 2.57 -23.87 -13.33
CA ASN A 295 3.92 -24.40 -13.55
C ASN A 295 4.75 -24.59 -12.26
N GLU A 296 4.44 -23.87 -11.17
CA GLU A 296 5.11 -24.03 -9.87
C GLU A 296 4.47 -25.14 -9.01
N THR A 297 3.32 -25.66 -9.41
CA THR A 297 2.58 -26.69 -8.66
C THR A 297 2.86 -28.12 -9.22
N GLU A 298 3.42 -28.20 -10.44
CA GLU A 298 3.94 -29.43 -11.05
C GLU A 298 5.42 -29.68 -10.63
#